data_8bf36408bdb1509e47a58adc81931dd9
#
_entry.id   8bf36408bdb1509e47a58adc81931dd9
#
_cell.length_a   1.000
_cell.length_b   1.000
_cell.length_c   1.000
_cell.angle_alpha   90.00
_cell.angle_beta   90.00
_cell.angle_gamma   90.00
#
_symmetry.space_group_name_H-M   'P 1'
#
loop_
_entity.id
_entity.type
_entity.pdbx_description
1 polymer ?
#
loop_
_entity_poly.entity_id
_entity_poly.type
_entity_poly.pdbx_seq_one_letter_code
_entity_poly.pdbx_strand_id
1 'polypeptide(L)'
;MAFEQSPLPFAPDALESAGMKAETFEYHYGKHHKAYVDNLNKLVEGKAEFVGKSLEDVIVMTAGNADQAGIFNNAAQVWNHSFFWNSLKADGGGAPTGDLLTKIEAAFGSYDAFKTEFAAAAATQFGSGWAWLVEDAGTLKITKTVNADNPLTKGQKPLLTLDVWEHAYYIDFRNARPGYIANYLDKLVNWDFVAANLAA
;
A
#
# COMPACT_ATOMS: atom_id res chain seq x y z
N MET A 1 -6.97 9.59 -22.10
CA MET A 1 -7.51 8.42 -21.37
C MET A 1 -7.54 8.82 -19.91
N ALA A 2 -8.63 8.58 -19.19
CA ALA A 2 -8.74 8.90 -17.77
C ALA A 2 -8.30 7.68 -16.96
N PHE A 3 -7.61 7.91 -15.85
CA PHE A 3 -7.36 6.90 -14.83
C PHE A 3 -8.63 6.66 -14.02
N GLU A 4 -8.87 5.43 -13.62
CA GLU A 4 -10.06 5.03 -12.89
C GLU A 4 -9.71 4.56 -11.49
N GLN A 5 -10.62 4.78 -10.55
CA GLN A 5 -10.50 4.23 -9.21
C GLN A 5 -10.84 2.74 -9.27
N SER A 6 -9.89 1.88 -8.91
CA SER A 6 -10.16 0.45 -8.80
C SER A 6 -11.23 0.19 -7.73
N PRO A 7 -12.18 -0.72 -7.96
CA PRO A 7 -13.16 -1.08 -6.94
C PRO A 7 -12.48 -1.72 -5.72
N LEU A 8 -13.11 -1.60 -4.55
CA LEU A 8 -12.68 -2.37 -3.37
C LEU A 8 -12.85 -3.87 -3.68
N PRO A 9 -11.88 -4.73 -3.31
CA PRO A 9 -11.99 -6.18 -3.50
C PRO A 9 -12.92 -6.86 -2.48
N PHE A 10 -13.55 -6.10 -1.59
CA PHE A 10 -14.47 -6.54 -0.54
C PHE A 10 -15.58 -5.50 -0.30
N ALA A 11 -16.66 -5.91 0.35
CA ALA A 11 -17.70 -4.97 0.78
C ALA A 11 -17.16 -4.04 1.88
N PRO A 12 -17.56 -2.76 1.94
CA PRO A 12 -17.02 -1.78 2.90
C PRO A 12 -17.12 -2.18 4.38
N ASP A 13 -18.10 -3.02 4.73
CA ASP A 13 -18.35 -3.56 6.09
C ASP A 13 -17.68 -4.90 6.36
N ALA A 14 -17.07 -5.52 5.35
CA ALA A 14 -16.50 -6.88 5.46
C ALA A 14 -15.35 -7.00 6.48
N LEU A 15 -14.70 -5.89 6.83
CA LEU A 15 -13.55 -5.87 7.74
C LEU A 15 -13.89 -5.35 9.14
N GLU A 16 -15.17 -5.11 9.45
CA GLU A 16 -15.59 -4.57 10.77
C GLU A 16 -15.26 -5.53 11.92
N SER A 17 -15.48 -6.83 11.73
CA SER A 17 -15.12 -7.85 12.73
C SER A 17 -13.60 -7.92 12.98
N ALA A 18 -12.82 -7.50 12.01
CA ALA A 18 -11.35 -7.39 12.07
C ALA A 18 -10.88 -6.00 12.51
N GLY A 19 -11.78 -5.09 12.93
CA GLY A 19 -11.43 -3.82 13.54
C GLY A 19 -11.26 -2.64 12.58
N MET A 20 -11.71 -2.75 11.32
CA MET A 20 -11.78 -1.63 10.37
C MET A 20 -13.24 -1.38 9.97
N LYS A 21 -13.83 -0.28 10.43
CA LYS A 21 -15.22 0.06 10.21
C LYS A 21 -15.49 0.53 8.78
N ALA A 22 -16.75 0.35 8.34
CA ALA A 22 -17.25 0.89 7.07
C ALA A 22 -17.00 2.40 6.95
N GLU A 23 -17.11 3.17 8.04
CA GLU A 23 -16.81 4.59 8.09
C GLU A 23 -15.38 4.91 7.62
N THR A 24 -14.39 4.10 8.00
CA THR A 24 -13.01 4.27 7.52
C THR A 24 -12.94 4.18 5.99
N PHE A 25 -13.63 3.23 5.37
CA PHE A 25 -13.67 3.11 3.90
C PHE A 25 -14.47 4.23 3.23
N GLU A 26 -15.52 4.74 3.89
CA GLU A 26 -16.26 5.90 3.37
C GLU A 26 -15.31 7.09 3.14
N TYR A 27 -14.43 7.38 4.09
CA TYR A 27 -13.47 8.49 3.99
C TYR A 27 -12.21 8.08 3.21
N HIS A 28 -11.57 6.98 3.57
CA HIS A 28 -10.27 6.61 3.02
C HIS A 28 -10.36 6.22 1.53
N TYR A 29 -11.33 5.37 1.17
CA TYR A 29 -11.59 4.99 -0.22
C TYR A 29 -12.46 6.04 -0.93
N GLY A 30 -13.59 6.39 -0.34
CA GLY A 30 -14.61 7.23 -0.99
C GLY A 30 -14.25 8.70 -1.10
N LYS A 31 -13.33 9.23 -0.29
CA LYS A 31 -12.88 10.63 -0.32
C LYS A 31 -11.41 10.75 -0.68
N HIS A 32 -10.48 10.20 0.12
CA HIS A 32 -9.04 10.37 -0.13
C HIS A 32 -8.60 9.72 -1.44
N HIS A 33 -8.83 8.43 -1.62
CA HIS A 33 -8.42 7.73 -2.85
C HIS A 33 -9.11 8.33 -4.08
N LYS A 34 -10.41 8.61 -3.99
CA LYS A 34 -11.17 9.26 -5.08
C LYS A 34 -10.59 10.62 -5.46
N ALA A 35 -10.21 11.44 -4.48
CA ALA A 35 -9.62 12.75 -4.74
C ALA A 35 -8.27 12.66 -5.47
N TYR A 36 -7.43 11.66 -5.16
CA TYR A 36 -6.18 11.45 -5.88
C TYR A 36 -6.43 11.10 -7.36
N VAL A 37 -7.42 10.26 -7.64
CA VAL A 37 -7.81 9.91 -9.02
C VAL A 37 -8.29 11.15 -9.77
N ASP A 38 -9.20 11.93 -9.16
CA ASP A 38 -9.78 13.12 -9.80
C ASP A 38 -8.70 14.20 -10.05
N ASN A 39 -7.80 14.39 -9.10
CA ASN A 39 -6.71 15.34 -9.23
C ASN A 39 -5.68 14.90 -10.27
N LEU A 40 -5.32 13.61 -10.30
CA LEU A 40 -4.43 13.08 -11.33
C LEU A 40 -5.00 13.35 -12.73
N ASN A 41 -6.27 13.02 -12.94
CA ASN A 41 -6.92 13.22 -14.24
C ASN A 41 -6.90 14.69 -14.68
N LYS A 42 -7.17 15.63 -13.76
CA LYS A 42 -7.07 17.07 -14.05
C LYS A 42 -5.65 17.49 -14.41
N LEU A 43 -4.64 16.96 -13.72
CA LEU A 43 -3.23 17.33 -13.90
C LEU A 43 -2.64 16.80 -15.20
N VAL A 44 -3.14 15.67 -15.72
CA VAL A 44 -2.65 15.07 -16.98
C VAL A 44 -3.50 15.43 -18.19
N GLU A 45 -4.62 16.12 -17.99
CA GLU A 45 -5.52 16.53 -19.08
C GLU A 45 -4.77 17.36 -20.11
N GLY A 46 -4.91 16.99 -21.39
CA GLY A 46 -4.27 17.68 -22.52
C GLY A 46 -2.76 17.46 -22.66
N LYS A 47 -2.13 16.66 -21.79
CA LYS A 47 -0.70 16.38 -21.83
C LYS A 47 -0.40 15.12 -22.62
N ALA A 48 0.17 15.29 -23.83
CA ALA A 48 0.41 14.21 -24.79
C ALA A 48 1.37 13.14 -24.25
N GLU A 49 2.31 13.52 -23.40
CA GLU A 49 3.31 12.62 -22.82
C GLU A 49 2.72 11.52 -21.92
N PHE A 50 1.51 11.70 -21.39
CA PHE A 50 0.83 10.71 -20.54
C PHE A 50 -0.22 9.89 -21.28
N VAL A 51 -0.46 10.15 -22.57
CA VAL A 51 -1.44 9.38 -23.35
C VAL A 51 -0.97 7.92 -23.49
N GLY A 52 -1.82 6.97 -23.07
CA GLY A 52 -1.53 5.53 -23.15
C GLY A 52 -0.54 5.01 -22.10
N LYS A 53 -0.15 5.84 -21.15
CA LYS A 53 0.72 5.44 -20.04
C LYS A 53 -0.05 4.75 -18.94
N SER A 54 0.54 3.72 -18.32
CA SER A 54 0.05 3.12 -17.09
C SER A 54 0.32 4.04 -15.88
N LEU A 55 -0.26 3.74 -14.73
CA LEU A 55 0.07 4.46 -13.49
C LEU A 55 1.55 4.31 -13.12
N GLU A 56 2.09 3.10 -13.28
CA GLU A 56 3.49 2.79 -13.03
C GLU A 56 4.41 3.61 -13.93
N ASP A 57 4.08 3.71 -15.24
CA ASP A 57 4.81 4.56 -16.17
C ASP A 57 4.82 6.02 -15.70
N VAL A 58 3.64 6.56 -15.34
CA VAL A 58 3.52 7.95 -14.88
C VAL A 58 4.34 8.19 -13.61
N ILE A 59 4.28 7.26 -12.64
CA ILE A 59 5.06 7.34 -11.40
C ILE A 59 6.55 7.42 -11.71
N VAL A 60 7.06 6.48 -12.51
CA VAL A 60 8.50 6.42 -12.82
C VAL A 60 8.95 7.63 -13.64
N MET A 61 8.15 8.06 -14.63
CA MET A 61 8.46 9.22 -15.48
C MET A 61 8.52 10.54 -14.70
N THR A 62 7.71 10.69 -13.65
CA THR A 62 7.57 11.94 -12.90
C THR A 62 8.34 11.97 -11.58
N ALA A 63 8.90 10.82 -11.16
CA ALA A 63 9.68 10.71 -9.94
C ALA A 63 10.89 11.66 -9.95
N GLY A 64 11.06 12.42 -8.87
CA GLY A 64 12.16 13.37 -8.71
C GLY A 64 12.06 14.64 -9.54
N ASN A 65 11.05 14.80 -10.39
CA ASN A 65 10.82 16.03 -11.16
C ASN A 65 9.97 17.01 -10.35
N ALA A 66 10.58 18.09 -9.87
CA ALA A 66 9.90 19.11 -9.05
C ALA A 66 8.72 19.77 -9.78
N ASP A 67 8.81 19.98 -11.10
CA ASP A 67 7.74 20.60 -11.89
C ASP A 67 6.52 19.66 -12.09
N GLN A 68 6.72 18.36 -11.89
CA GLN A 68 5.71 17.33 -12.01
C GLN A 68 5.34 16.68 -10.65
N ALA A 69 5.78 17.25 -9.54
CA ALA A 69 5.55 16.70 -8.20
C ALA A 69 4.05 16.47 -7.90
N GLY A 70 3.16 17.35 -8.39
CA GLY A 70 1.72 17.17 -8.27
C GLY A 70 1.21 15.92 -9.01
N ILE A 71 1.72 15.65 -10.22
CA ILE A 71 1.37 14.45 -11.00
C ILE A 71 1.91 13.21 -10.29
N PHE A 72 3.19 13.23 -9.92
CA PHE A 72 3.82 12.14 -9.17
C PHE A 72 3.02 11.78 -7.91
N ASN A 73 2.75 12.76 -7.06
CA ASN A 73 2.07 12.51 -5.79
C ASN A 73 0.68 11.88 -5.98
N ASN A 74 -0.11 12.39 -6.94
CA ASN A 74 -1.44 11.84 -7.16
C ASN A 74 -1.39 10.47 -7.84
N ALA A 75 -0.54 10.25 -8.84
CA ALA A 75 -0.37 8.95 -9.49
C ALA A 75 0.12 7.88 -8.50
N ALA A 76 1.14 8.20 -7.70
CA ALA A 76 1.66 7.30 -6.69
C ALA A 76 0.61 6.98 -5.61
N GLN A 77 -0.16 7.97 -5.14
CA GLN A 77 -1.24 7.72 -4.18
C GLN A 77 -2.38 6.88 -4.76
N VAL A 78 -2.76 7.08 -6.02
CA VAL A 78 -3.76 6.20 -6.68
C VAL A 78 -3.27 4.75 -6.69
N TRP A 79 -2.01 4.54 -7.06
CA TRP A 79 -1.41 3.22 -7.10
C TRP A 79 -1.26 2.60 -5.71
N ASN A 80 -0.70 3.34 -4.74
CA ASN A 80 -0.47 2.88 -3.37
C ASN A 80 -1.77 2.44 -2.70
N HIS A 81 -2.86 3.21 -2.87
CA HIS A 81 -4.16 2.86 -2.31
C HIS A 81 -4.77 1.63 -2.98
N SER A 82 -4.71 1.53 -4.32
CA SER A 82 -5.18 0.35 -5.04
C SER A 82 -4.44 -0.92 -4.58
N PHE A 83 -3.13 -0.82 -4.39
CA PHE A 83 -2.30 -1.90 -3.88
C PHE A 83 -2.62 -2.24 -2.41
N PHE A 84 -2.89 -1.22 -1.59
CA PHE A 84 -3.27 -1.39 -0.19
C PHE A 84 -4.60 -2.11 -0.03
N TRP A 85 -5.63 -1.77 -0.83
CA TRP A 85 -6.91 -2.48 -0.76
C TRP A 85 -6.76 -3.97 -1.05
N ASN A 86 -5.94 -4.34 -2.01
CA ASN A 86 -5.65 -5.75 -2.31
C ASN A 86 -4.78 -6.42 -1.23
N SER A 87 -4.03 -5.66 -0.45
CA SER A 87 -3.25 -6.14 0.71
C SER A 87 -4.12 -6.49 1.92
N LEU A 88 -5.43 -6.17 1.89
CA LEU A 88 -6.40 -6.45 2.95
C LEU A 88 -7.33 -7.60 2.55
N LYS A 89 -7.71 -8.42 3.53
CA LYS A 89 -8.66 -9.53 3.35
C LYS A 89 -9.44 -9.76 4.64
N ALA A 90 -10.75 -10.00 4.52
CA ALA A 90 -11.54 -10.56 5.63
C ALA A 90 -10.97 -11.92 6.00
N ASP A 91 -10.88 -12.22 7.29
CA ASP A 91 -10.26 -13.43 7.83
C ASP A 91 -8.81 -13.64 7.34
N GLY A 92 -8.10 -12.51 7.12
CA GLY A 92 -6.69 -12.47 6.77
C GLY A 92 -5.76 -12.55 7.99
N GLY A 93 -4.51 -12.12 7.81
CA GLY A 93 -3.49 -12.10 8.85
C GLY A 93 -2.91 -13.48 9.16
N GLY A 94 -2.31 -13.59 10.35
CA GLY A 94 -1.55 -14.80 10.69
C GLY A 94 -0.30 -14.98 9.85
N ALA A 95 0.30 -16.18 9.87
CA ALA A 95 1.46 -16.50 9.07
C ALA A 95 1.06 -16.99 7.67
N PRO A 96 1.81 -16.62 6.60
CA PRO A 96 1.65 -17.23 5.28
C PRO A 96 2.06 -18.70 5.31
N THR A 97 1.80 -19.40 4.22
CA THR A 97 2.18 -20.81 4.04
C THR A 97 2.99 -21.02 2.76
N GLY A 98 3.53 -22.24 2.57
CA GLY A 98 4.21 -22.64 1.34
C GLY A 98 5.48 -21.84 1.04
N ASP A 99 5.73 -21.60 -0.25
CA ASP A 99 6.98 -20.97 -0.73
C ASP A 99 7.16 -19.55 -0.17
N LEU A 100 6.07 -18.80 0.02
CA LEU A 100 6.14 -17.46 0.60
C LEU A 100 6.69 -17.49 2.03
N LEU A 101 6.21 -18.41 2.88
CA LEU A 101 6.74 -18.57 4.23
C LEU A 101 8.23 -18.94 4.19
N THR A 102 8.61 -19.90 3.35
CA THR A 102 10.00 -20.31 3.19
C THR A 102 10.91 -19.12 2.80
N LYS A 103 10.47 -18.28 1.87
CA LYS A 103 11.23 -17.09 1.47
C LYS A 103 11.30 -16.03 2.57
N ILE A 104 10.22 -15.84 3.33
CA ILE A 104 10.21 -14.94 4.50
C ILE A 104 11.20 -15.45 5.56
N GLU A 105 11.16 -16.73 5.89
CA GLU A 105 12.08 -17.32 6.87
C GLU A 105 13.53 -17.26 6.39
N ALA A 106 13.79 -17.46 5.12
CA ALA A 106 15.14 -17.33 4.55
C ALA A 106 15.67 -15.89 4.62
N ALA A 107 14.79 -14.88 4.44
CA ALA A 107 15.19 -13.47 4.45
C ALA A 107 15.30 -12.87 5.86
N PHE A 108 14.42 -13.27 6.78
CA PHE A 108 14.28 -12.65 8.11
C PHE A 108 14.61 -13.59 9.28
N GLY A 109 14.87 -14.88 9.02
CA GLY A 109 15.16 -15.90 10.03
C GLY A 109 13.91 -16.61 10.58
N SER A 110 12.78 -15.91 10.70
CA SER A 110 11.48 -16.49 11.06
C SER A 110 10.34 -15.54 10.66
N TYR A 111 9.10 -16.04 10.65
CA TYR A 111 7.92 -15.19 10.49
C TYR A 111 7.78 -14.16 11.61
N ASP A 112 8.08 -14.51 12.85
CA ASP A 112 7.99 -13.59 13.99
C ASP A 112 9.04 -12.46 13.89
N ALA A 113 10.23 -12.75 13.37
CA ALA A 113 11.24 -11.74 13.09
C ALA A 113 10.78 -10.79 11.99
N PHE A 114 10.24 -11.32 10.88
CA PHE A 114 9.60 -10.51 9.83
C PHE A 114 8.51 -9.60 10.41
N LYS A 115 7.57 -10.18 11.18
CA LYS A 115 6.47 -9.44 11.80
C LYS A 115 6.97 -8.29 12.68
N THR A 116 8.01 -8.55 13.47
CA THR A 116 8.65 -7.56 14.34
C THR A 116 9.29 -6.43 13.51
N GLU A 117 10.04 -6.78 12.47
CA GLU A 117 10.72 -5.81 11.61
C GLU A 117 9.73 -4.97 10.80
N PHE A 118 8.68 -5.60 10.23
CA PHE A 118 7.63 -4.88 9.50
C PHE A 118 6.88 -3.91 10.43
N ALA A 119 6.51 -4.35 11.63
CA ALA A 119 5.87 -3.51 12.63
C ALA A 119 6.76 -2.33 13.04
N ALA A 120 8.06 -2.55 13.22
CA ALA A 120 9.02 -1.50 13.54
C ALA A 120 9.15 -0.48 12.39
N ALA A 121 9.21 -0.93 11.14
CA ALA A 121 9.27 -0.05 9.97
C ALA A 121 8.00 0.83 9.88
N ALA A 122 6.81 0.24 10.05
CA ALA A 122 5.54 0.94 10.04
C ALA A 122 5.42 1.95 11.20
N ALA A 123 5.80 1.57 12.41
CA ALA A 123 5.73 2.43 13.60
C ALA A 123 6.72 3.61 13.53
N THR A 124 7.92 3.38 12.99
CA THR A 124 8.98 4.39 12.89
C THR A 124 8.94 5.21 11.61
N GLN A 125 7.96 5.00 10.73
CA GLN A 125 7.72 5.93 9.63
C GLN A 125 7.22 7.25 10.22
N PHE A 126 8.11 8.25 10.25
CA PHE A 126 7.78 9.56 10.80
C PHE A 126 6.81 10.31 9.90
N GLY A 127 5.70 10.78 10.47
CA GLY A 127 4.64 11.44 9.70
C GLY A 127 3.86 10.47 8.81
N SER A 128 3.44 10.96 7.66
CA SER A 128 2.69 10.22 6.65
C SER A 128 3.61 9.35 5.79
N GLY A 129 3.15 8.19 5.40
CA GLY A 129 3.89 7.30 4.55
C GLY A 129 3.37 5.87 4.56
N TRP A 130 4.22 4.93 4.18
CA TRP A 130 3.89 3.54 3.89
C TRP A 130 4.99 2.62 4.40
N ALA A 131 4.62 1.43 4.86
CA ALA A 131 5.55 0.32 5.09
C ALA A 131 5.34 -0.75 4.01
N TRP A 132 6.42 -1.37 3.56
CA TRP A 132 6.42 -2.29 2.43
C TRP A 132 7.20 -3.55 2.73
N LEU A 133 6.69 -4.70 2.25
CA LEU A 133 7.50 -5.86 1.91
C LEU A 133 7.77 -5.79 0.40
N VAL A 134 9.03 -5.87 0.01
CA VAL A 134 9.45 -5.80 -1.40
C VAL A 134 10.35 -6.98 -1.75
N GLU A 135 10.39 -7.34 -3.03
CA GLU A 135 11.48 -8.11 -3.60
C GLU A 135 12.45 -7.14 -4.30
N ASP A 136 13.71 -7.21 -3.94
CA ASP A 136 14.79 -6.40 -4.47
C ASP A 136 15.95 -7.31 -4.87
N ALA A 137 16.17 -7.43 -6.18
CA ALA A 137 17.17 -8.32 -6.76
C ALA A 137 17.10 -9.78 -6.22
N GLY A 138 15.86 -10.33 -6.15
CA GLY A 138 15.60 -11.70 -5.71
C GLY A 138 15.62 -11.91 -4.19
N THR A 139 15.75 -10.85 -3.39
CA THR A 139 15.77 -10.90 -1.92
C THR A 139 14.60 -10.13 -1.35
N LEU A 140 13.90 -10.72 -0.37
CA LEU A 140 12.84 -10.02 0.35
C LEU A 140 13.43 -9.00 1.32
N LYS A 141 12.88 -7.80 1.32
CA LYS A 141 13.29 -6.70 2.20
C LYS A 141 12.06 -5.96 2.73
N ILE A 142 12.20 -5.40 3.93
CA ILE A 142 11.25 -4.42 4.47
C ILE A 142 11.81 -3.03 4.19
N THR A 143 10.95 -2.15 3.68
CA THR A 143 11.28 -0.74 3.44
C THR A 143 10.12 0.15 3.87
N LYS A 144 10.38 1.43 3.98
CA LYS A 144 9.36 2.45 4.24
C LYS A 144 9.58 3.66 3.36
N THR A 145 8.50 4.31 3.00
CA THR A 145 8.51 5.49 2.13
C THR A 145 7.70 6.63 2.74
N VAL A 146 8.13 7.85 2.50
CA VAL A 146 7.48 9.06 3.00
C VAL A 146 6.40 9.54 2.02
N ASN A 147 5.31 10.07 2.56
CA ASN A 147 4.21 10.67 1.77
C ASN A 147 3.68 9.74 0.68
N ALA A 148 3.84 10.11 -0.59
CA ALA A 148 3.35 9.36 -1.75
C ALA A 148 4.39 8.41 -2.35
N ASP A 149 5.67 8.52 -1.97
CA ASP A 149 6.75 7.71 -2.54
C ASP A 149 6.47 6.21 -2.37
N ASN A 150 6.95 5.42 -3.33
CA ASN A 150 6.76 3.98 -3.33
C ASN A 150 7.98 3.23 -3.93
N PRO A 151 8.06 1.91 -3.75
CA PRO A 151 9.22 1.13 -4.19
C PRO A 151 9.45 1.10 -5.71
N LEU A 152 8.42 1.39 -6.54
CA LEU A 152 8.56 1.42 -8.01
C LEU A 152 9.62 2.43 -8.46
N THR A 153 9.74 3.55 -7.74
CA THR A 153 10.74 4.58 -8.03
C THR A 153 12.19 4.11 -7.85
N LYS A 154 12.37 2.98 -7.17
CA LYS A 154 13.68 2.35 -6.90
C LYS A 154 13.89 1.05 -7.70
N GLY A 155 12.94 0.71 -8.60
CA GLY A 155 12.96 -0.55 -9.34
C GLY A 155 12.74 -1.79 -8.48
N GLN A 156 12.18 -1.62 -7.27
CA GLN A 156 11.84 -2.72 -6.38
C GLN A 156 10.42 -3.22 -6.69
N LYS A 157 10.19 -4.50 -6.50
CA LYS A 157 8.89 -5.15 -6.69
C LYS A 157 8.09 -5.16 -5.38
N PRO A 158 7.00 -4.37 -5.25
CA PRO A 158 6.17 -4.40 -4.07
C PRO A 158 5.40 -5.71 -3.95
N LEU A 159 5.36 -6.27 -2.74
CA LEU A 159 4.62 -7.50 -2.44
C LEU A 159 3.49 -7.26 -1.44
N LEU A 160 3.70 -6.40 -0.45
CA LEU A 160 2.74 -6.04 0.59
C LEU A 160 2.93 -4.57 0.97
N THR A 161 1.84 -3.89 1.34
CA THR A 161 1.92 -2.54 1.90
C THR A 161 0.98 -2.31 3.05
N LEU A 162 1.38 -1.40 3.94
CA LEU A 162 0.55 -0.83 5.00
C LEU A 162 0.60 0.69 4.91
N ASP A 163 -0.57 1.30 4.78
CA ASP A 163 -0.74 2.74 4.88
C ASP A 163 -0.60 3.19 6.34
N VAL A 164 0.34 4.10 6.63
CA VAL A 164 0.53 4.67 7.97
C VAL A 164 0.25 6.18 8.02
N TRP A 165 -0.43 6.72 7.01
CA TRP A 165 -1.10 8.01 7.11
C TRP A 165 -2.16 7.96 8.20
N GLU A 166 -2.36 9.04 8.95
CA GLU A 166 -3.35 9.05 10.05
C GLU A 166 -4.77 8.76 9.55
N HIS A 167 -5.13 9.22 8.35
CA HIS A 167 -6.45 8.93 7.79
C HIS A 167 -6.74 7.43 7.59
N ALA A 168 -5.72 6.59 7.50
CA ALA A 168 -5.88 5.14 7.34
C ALA A 168 -6.39 4.45 8.61
N TYR A 169 -6.15 5.04 9.79
CA TYR A 169 -6.43 4.35 11.06
C TYR A 169 -7.09 5.22 12.14
N TYR A 170 -7.15 6.54 11.97
CA TYR A 170 -7.56 7.41 13.08
C TYR A 170 -9.01 7.19 13.53
N ILE A 171 -9.91 6.82 12.62
CA ILE A 171 -11.32 6.53 12.95
C ILE A 171 -11.40 5.34 13.91
N ASP A 172 -10.66 4.27 13.66
CA ASP A 172 -10.74 3.02 14.41
C ASP A 172 -9.78 2.99 15.61
N PHE A 173 -8.58 3.53 15.47
CA PHE A 173 -7.48 3.38 16.44
C PHE A 173 -7.03 4.70 17.06
N ARG A 174 -7.57 5.86 16.64
CA ARG A 174 -7.13 7.18 17.10
C ARG A 174 -5.60 7.32 16.92
N ASN A 175 -4.90 7.76 17.96
CA ASN A 175 -3.44 7.92 17.95
C ASN A 175 -2.67 6.61 18.20
N ALA A 176 -3.35 5.47 18.30
CA ALA A 176 -2.73 4.18 18.60
C ALA A 176 -2.23 3.46 17.34
N ARG A 177 -1.33 4.09 16.56
CA ARG A 177 -0.71 3.47 15.37
C ARG A 177 -0.15 2.05 15.65
N PRO A 178 0.53 1.76 16.78
CA PRO A 178 0.97 0.40 17.07
C PRO A 178 -0.16 -0.62 17.14
N GLY A 179 -1.31 -0.24 17.68
CA GLY A 179 -2.50 -1.10 17.73
C GLY A 179 -3.07 -1.40 16.34
N TYR A 180 -3.10 -0.40 15.45
CA TYR A 180 -3.48 -0.57 14.05
C TYR A 180 -2.52 -1.53 13.31
N ILE A 181 -1.21 -1.34 13.48
CA ILE A 181 -0.19 -2.19 12.86
C ILE A 181 -0.34 -3.65 13.33
N ALA A 182 -0.49 -3.88 14.63
CA ALA A 182 -0.71 -5.21 15.18
C ALA A 182 -2.00 -5.85 14.62
N ASN A 183 -3.10 -5.10 14.61
CA ASN A 183 -4.36 -5.56 14.05
C ASN A 183 -4.26 -5.94 12.57
N TYR A 184 -3.54 -5.13 11.77
CA TYR A 184 -3.29 -5.42 10.36
C TYR A 184 -2.57 -6.75 10.18
N LEU A 185 -1.45 -6.95 10.88
CA LEU A 185 -0.62 -8.15 10.75
C LEU A 185 -1.33 -9.40 11.27
N ASP A 186 -2.16 -9.27 12.31
CA ASP A 186 -2.82 -10.40 12.94
C ASP A 186 -4.12 -10.82 12.25
N LYS A 187 -4.82 -9.89 11.55
CA LYS A 187 -6.21 -10.13 11.12
C LYS A 187 -6.52 -9.72 9.67
N LEU A 188 -5.66 -8.97 9.00
CA LEU A 188 -6.06 -8.33 7.75
C LEU A 188 -5.17 -8.63 6.55
N VAL A 189 -3.92 -9.07 6.75
CA VAL A 189 -3.00 -9.28 5.64
C VAL A 189 -3.54 -10.34 4.68
N ASN A 190 -3.62 -9.97 3.40
CA ASN A 190 -3.98 -10.87 2.31
C ASN A 190 -2.74 -11.58 1.77
N TRP A 191 -2.37 -12.70 2.40
CA TRP A 191 -1.20 -13.49 2.01
C TRP A 191 -1.32 -14.13 0.63
N ASP A 192 -2.55 -14.37 0.13
CA ASP A 192 -2.75 -14.88 -1.23
C ASP A 192 -2.32 -13.83 -2.26
N PHE A 193 -2.63 -12.56 -2.02
CA PHE A 193 -2.17 -11.44 -2.86
C PHE A 193 -0.65 -11.30 -2.83
N VAL A 194 -0.03 -11.42 -1.64
CA VAL A 194 1.43 -11.37 -1.51
C VAL A 194 2.10 -12.50 -2.28
N ALA A 195 1.56 -13.72 -2.18
CA ALA A 195 2.07 -14.89 -2.91
C ALA A 195 1.92 -14.71 -4.42
N ALA A 196 0.79 -14.18 -4.89
CA ALA A 196 0.57 -13.89 -6.30
C ALA A 196 1.56 -12.84 -6.84
N ASN A 197 1.82 -11.76 -6.08
CA ASN A 197 2.82 -10.77 -6.45
C ASN A 197 4.24 -11.34 -6.49
N LEU A 198 4.56 -12.25 -5.57
CA LEU A 198 5.87 -12.90 -5.54
C LEU A 198 6.10 -13.79 -6.76
N ALA A 199 5.05 -14.45 -7.25
CA ALA A 199 5.11 -15.38 -8.39
C ALA A 199 5.08 -14.67 -9.77
N ALA A 200 4.54 -13.45 -9.87
CA ALA A 200 4.45 -12.64 -11.08
C ALA A 200 5.82 -12.12 -11.53
#